data_17c647af4dbedd03e8bdee7c14952c71
#
_entry.id   17c647af4dbedd03e8bdee7c14952c71
#
_cell.length_a   1.000
_cell.length_b   1.000
_cell.length_c   1.000
_cell.angle_alpha   90.00
_cell.angle_beta   90.00
_cell.angle_gamma   90.00
#
_symmetry.space_group_name_H-M   'P 1'
#
loop_
_entity.id
_entity.type
_entity.pdbx_description
1 polymer ?
#
loop_
_entity_poly.entity_id
_entity_poly.type
_entity_poly.pdbx_seq_one_letter_code
_entity_poly.pdbx_strand_id
1 'polypeptide(L)'
;MVEWGGLSKPGDENAWRGRPHDFIAFDEATEIPEDKVNFVSAWNRTTVQDQNCRVLMTFNPPGVVTDDMVSTGVDGRWVIDYFSPWLDEMHENPAKPGELRWYIRNDNGEQEEVPNGQNRELHINGKVYVTKPKSKTFIPSLVTDNPYLTGTGYEAHLLSLEEPLRSQMLGSFRSGIKDQDRQMIPSEWVDKAMERWTPAGRHEPMSALGADVARGGSDNAVIARRHGFWWDDMLRKPGAKVSDGGKMATFCLEAVKDSAFICLDAVAVGSSPYDILKGMGVPLIGVVGSRQKGLMRIDTNFEMFNMRTWVYWLLRKVLDPANGINPCLPKDKRLRRQLVAATYDVQGGKYAMEPKVSVRKRLGFSPDEADAVAMSLASLSREELPGADKLLSSRKIDMSAFSEVAAEHQPGFFATTARQASGVGNKFRWMRG
;
A
#
# COMPACT_ATOMS: atom_id res chain seq x y z
N MET A 1 -5.64 9.96 42.55
CA MET A 1 -4.47 10.81 42.22
C MET A 1 -4.51 11.00 40.73
N VAL A 2 -4.30 12.22 40.22
CA VAL A 2 -4.19 12.51 38.78
C VAL A 2 -2.75 12.88 38.50
N GLU A 3 -2.14 12.25 37.51
CA GLU A 3 -0.77 12.53 37.05
C GLU A 3 -0.81 13.08 35.63
N TRP A 4 0.08 13.99 35.29
CA TRP A 4 0.18 14.63 33.97
C TRP A 4 1.61 14.52 33.44
N GLY A 5 1.77 14.38 32.16
CA GLY A 5 3.08 14.37 31.50
C GLY A 5 2.97 14.38 29.99
N GLY A 6 4.06 14.79 29.34
CA GLY A 6 4.17 14.78 27.89
C GLY A 6 4.76 13.48 27.34
N LEU A 7 4.55 13.26 26.02
CA LEU A 7 5.13 12.14 25.26
C LEU A 7 5.83 12.60 23.97
N SER A 8 6.14 13.90 23.89
CA SER A 8 6.69 14.52 22.68
C SER A 8 8.14 14.16 22.39
N LYS A 9 8.96 13.89 23.42
CA LYS A 9 10.39 13.59 23.25
C LYS A 9 10.66 12.09 23.32
N PRO A 10 11.69 11.57 22.61
CA PRO A 10 12.15 10.20 22.77
C PRO A 10 12.51 9.91 24.24
N GLY A 11 11.95 8.86 24.82
CA GLY A 11 12.19 8.45 26.19
C GLY A 11 11.19 8.99 27.23
N ASP A 12 10.32 9.93 26.88
CA ASP A 12 9.29 10.46 27.79
C ASP A 12 8.37 9.35 28.32
N GLU A 13 8.11 8.33 27.51
CA GLU A 13 7.30 7.16 27.87
C GLU A 13 7.89 6.39 29.08
N ASN A 14 9.20 6.47 29.29
CA ASN A 14 9.84 5.79 30.43
C ASN A 14 9.45 6.36 31.79
N ALA A 15 9.01 7.62 31.85
CA ALA A 15 8.51 8.24 33.09
C ALA A 15 7.24 7.52 33.61
N TRP A 16 6.52 6.83 32.76
CA TRP A 16 5.30 6.08 33.08
C TRP A 16 5.55 4.61 33.40
N ARG A 17 6.78 4.16 33.25
CA ARG A 17 7.15 2.76 33.53
C ARG A 17 6.90 2.41 35.00
N GLY A 18 6.15 1.33 35.22
CA GLY A 18 5.85 0.84 36.57
C GLY A 18 4.73 1.59 37.28
N ARG A 19 4.06 2.56 36.65
CA ARG A 19 2.97 3.33 37.24
C ARG A 19 1.61 2.82 36.74
N PRO A 20 0.92 1.94 37.47
CA PRO A 20 -0.39 1.44 37.05
C PRO A 20 -1.47 2.49 37.27
N HIS A 21 -2.32 2.67 36.28
CA HIS A 21 -3.50 3.52 36.32
C HIS A 21 -4.72 2.75 35.81
N ASP A 22 -5.88 2.98 36.39
CA ASP A 22 -7.16 2.42 35.96
C ASP A 22 -7.81 3.23 34.83
N PHE A 23 -7.42 4.50 34.69
CA PHE A 23 -7.82 5.37 33.59
C PHE A 23 -6.60 6.09 33.03
N ILE A 24 -6.44 6.05 31.70
CA ILE A 24 -5.41 6.78 30.97
C ILE A 24 -6.10 7.57 29.86
N ALA A 25 -5.77 8.87 29.76
CA ALA A 25 -6.23 9.72 28.67
C ALA A 25 -5.04 10.21 27.86
N PHE A 26 -5.12 10.06 26.52
CA PHE A 26 -4.21 10.68 25.57
C PHE A 26 -4.97 11.79 24.86
N ASP A 27 -4.50 13.01 25.03
CA ASP A 27 -5.01 14.17 24.33
C ASP A 27 -4.19 14.40 23.07
N GLU A 28 -4.84 14.77 21.95
CA GLU A 28 -4.22 14.88 20.63
C GLU A 28 -3.44 13.61 20.23
N ALA A 29 -4.11 12.46 20.32
CA ALA A 29 -3.45 11.16 20.12
C ALA A 29 -2.79 11.00 18.73
N THR A 30 -3.22 11.74 17.71
CA THR A 30 -2.58 11.81 16.40
C THR A 30 -1.19 12.45 16.40
N GLU A 31 -0.88 13.24 17.43
CA GLU A 31 0.44 13.85 17.62
C GLU A 31 1.42 12.95 18.41
N ILE A 32 0.98 11.77 18.84
CA ILE A 32 1.76 10.84 19.65
C ILE A 32 2.07 9.59 18.82
N PRO A 33 3.34 9.13 18.77
CA PRO A 33 3.70 7.87 18.12
C PRO A 33 2.95 6.67 18.71
N GLU A 34 2.51 5.74 17.85
CA GLU A 34 1.73 4.56 18.27
C GLU A 34 2.46 3.70 19.32
N ASP A 35 3.77 3.52 19.16
CA ASP A 35 4.60 2.75 20.09
C ASP A 35 4.58 3.30 21.51
N LYS A 36 4.60 4.64 21.67
CA LYS A 36 4.48 5.29 22.97
C LYS A 36 3.10 5.12 23.58
N VAL A 37 2.04 5.29 22.78
CA VAL A 37 0.66 5.05 23.25
C VAL A 37 0.50 3.61 23.71
N ASN A 38 1.02 2.65 22.95
CA ASN A 38 1.01 1.24 23.32
C ASN A 38 1.82 0.96 24.58
N PHE A 39 3.01 1.58 24.72
CA PHE A 39 3.86 1.42 25.91
C PHE A 39 3.16 1.91 27.17
N VAL A 40 2.60 3.12 27.16
CA VAL A 40 1.92 3.70 28.34
C VAL A 40 0.62 2.93 28.61
N SER A 41 -0.14 2.56 27.59
CA SER A 41 -1.37 1.77 27.73
C SER A 41 -1.14 0.38 28.33
N ALA A 42 0.09 -0.17 28.29
CA ALA A 42 0.42 -1.43 28.94
C ALA A 42 0.34 -1.34 30.50
N TRP A 43 0.40 -0.14 31.05
CA TRP A 43 0.24 0.12 32.49
C TRP A 43 -1.21 0.39 32.90
N ASN A 44 -2.17 0.35 31.96
CA ASN A 44 -3.60 0.46 32.26
C ASN A 44 -4.12 -0.84 32.91
N ARG A 45 -4.04 -0.89 34.23
CA ARG A 45 -4.36 -2.07 35.03
C ARG A 45 -4.78 -1.69 36.45
N THR A 46 -5.52 -2.57 37.10
CA THR A 46 -5.96 -2.44 38.49
C THR A 46 -5.79 -3.76 39.24
N THR A 47 -5.69 -3.70 40.54
CA THR A 47 -5.77 -4.85 41.45
C THR A 47 -7.14 -4.96 42.12
N VAL A 48 -8.04 -4.00 41.88
CA VAL A 48 -9.40 -4.00 42.41
C VAL A 48 -10.28 -4.87 41.54
N GLN A 49 -10.95 -5.82 42.19
CA GLN A 49 -11.88 -6.71 41.51
C GLN A 49 -13.05 -5.91 40.92
N ASP A 50 -13.52 -6.30 39.74
CA ASP A 50 -14.64 -5.69 39.01
C ASP A 50 -14.45 -4.23 38.58
N GLN A 51 -13.25 -3.65 38.77
CA GLN A 51 -12.92 -2.35 38.23
C GLN A 51 -12.53 -2.44 36.75
N ASN A 52 -13.24 -1.69 35.90
CA ASN A 52 -12.92 -1.60 34.47
C ASN A 52 -11.87 -0.53 34.21
N CYS A 53 -10.70 -0.95 33.74
CA CYS A 53 -9.67 -0.04 33.23
C CYS A 53 -10.05 0.48 31.87
N ARG A 54 -9.78 1.79 31.62
CA ARG A 54 -10.14 2.44 30.35
C ARG A 54 -8.98 3.28 29.82
N VAL A 55 -8.89 3.34 28.50
CA VAL A 55 -8.03 4.27 27.77
C VAL A 55 -8.93 5.15 26.93
N LEU A 56 -8.81 6.47 27.09
CA LEU A 56 -9.48 7.48 26.28
C LEU A 56 -8.44 8.11 25.34
N MET A 57 -8.80 8.32 24.09
CA MET A 57 -8.00 9.04 23.11
C MET A 57 -8.86 10.15 22.52
N THR A 58 -8.44 11.39 22.65
CA THR A 58 -9.03 12.52 21.93
C THR A 58 -8.12 12.89 20.78
N PHE A 59 -8.68 13.18 19.61
CA PHE A 59 -7.89 13.54 18.44
C PHE A 59 -8.73 14.17 17.36
N ASN A 60 -8.11 15.04 16.59
CA ASN A 60 -8.59 15.49 15.30
C ASN A 60 -8.08 14.54 14.19
N PRO A 61 -8.71 14.53 13.00
CA PRO A 61 -8.14 13.84 11.86
C PRO A 61 -6.67 14.23 11.64
N PRO A 62 -5.79 13.25 11.34
CA PRO A 62 -4.38 13.57 11.14
C PRO A 62 -4.22 14.56 9.99
N GLY A 63 -3.32 15.52 10.18
CA GLY A 63 -3.02 16.56 9.20
C GLY A 63 -2.24 16.07 7.99
N VAL A 64 -1.86 16.99 7.13
CA VAL A 64 -0.91 16.71 6.04
C VAL A 64 0.43 16.32 6.63
N VAL A 65 0.91 15.15 6.25
CA VAL A 65 2.20 14.61 6.74
C VAL A 65 3.33 15.42 6.13
N THR A 66 4.13 16.08 6.96
CA THR A 66 5.37 16.74 6.55
C THR A 66 6.56 15.77 6.67
N ASP A 67 7.67 16.08 5.97
CA ASP A 67 8.90 15.27 6.04
C ASP A 67 9.43 15.14 7.48
N ASP A 68 9.27 16.16 8.31
CA ASP A 68 9.65 16.13 9.72
C ASP A 68 8.76 15.17 10.53
N MET A 69 7.46 15.11 10.24
CA MET A 69 6.55 14.16 10.88
C MET A 69 6.88 12.72 10.48
N VAL A 70 7.25 12.48 9.23
CA VAL A 70 7.73 11.17 8.77
C VAL A 70 9.02 10.77 9.46
N SER A 71 9.96 11.71 9.63
CA SER A 71 11.25 11.46 10.27
C SER A 71 11.11 11.14 11.77
N THR A 72 10.11 11.72 12.42
CA THR A 72 9.82 11.50 13.86
C THR A 72 8.86 10.34 14.12
N GLY A 73 8.25 9.76 13.06
CA GLY A 73 7.25 8.69 13.18
C GLY A 73 5.89 9.16 13.72
N VAL A 74 5.64 10.47 13.71
CA VAL A 74 4.40 11.10 14.20
C VAL A 74 3.56 11.54 13.01
N ASP A 75 3.05 10.59 12.22
CA ASP A 75 2.13 10.89 11.12
C ASP A 75 0.64 10.82 11.51
N GLY A 76 0.34 10.40 12.73
CA GLY A 76 -1.01 10.29 13.27
C GLY A 76 -1.94 9.28 12.55
N ARG A 77 -1.51 8.72 11.44
CA ARG A 77 -2.33 7.80 10.60
C ARG A 77 -2.64 6.47 11.27
N TRP A 78 -1.80 6.04 12.20
CA TRP A 78 -2.02 4.84 12.99
C TRP A 78 -3.39 4.84 13.68
N VAL A 79 -3.93 6.01 14.02
CA VAL A 79 -5.25 6.17 14.64
C VAL A 79 -6.37 5.69 13.70
N ILE A 80 -6.24 5.94 12.39
CA ILE A 80 -7.22 5.49 11.39
C ILE A 80 -7.22 3.96 11.34
N ASP A 81 -6.05 3.33 11.35
CA ASP A 81 -5.94 1.88 11.38
C ASP A 81 -6.45 1.30 12.71
N TYR A 82 -6.13 1.96 13.82
CA TYR A 82 -6.54 1.53 15.15
C TYR A 82 -8.06 1.54 15.33
N PHE A 83 -8.76 2.52 14.73
CA PHE A 83 -10.22 2.65 14.73
C PHE A 83 -10.83 2.36 13.35
N SER A 84 -10.21 1.51 12.55
CA SER A 84 -10.60 1.27 11.16
C SER A 84 -12.07 0.92 10.93
N PRO A 85 -12.79 0.15 11.78
CA PRO A 85 -14.21 -0.09 11.57
C PRO A 85 -15.09 1.18 11.53
N TRP A 86 -14.65 2.26 12.21
CA TRP A 86 -15.40 3.54 12.25
C TRP A 86 -14.85 4.58 11.29
N LEU A 87 -13.54 4.54 10.97
CA LEU A 87 -12.83 5.60 10.26
C LEU A 87 -12.46 5.23 8.82
N ASP A 88 -12.31 3.94 8.51
CA ASP A 88 -12.05 3.46 7.16
C ASP A 88 -13.37 3.13 6.46
N GLU A 89 -13.76 3.97 5.51
CA GLU A 89 -14.99 3.78 4.73
C GLU A 89 -15.00 2.51 3.87
N MET A 90 -13.81 1.97 3.56
CA MET A 90 -13.65 0.71 2.83
C MET A 90 -13.63 -0.51 3.76
N HIS A 91 -13.94 -0.33 5.06
CA HIS A 91 -13.96 -1.44 6.01
C HIS A 91 -15.02 -2.47 5.63
N GLU A 92 -14.67 -3.77 5.58
CA GLU A 92 -15.59 -4.85 5.19
C GLU A 92 -16.84 -4.91 6.05
N ASN A 93 -16.69 -4.53 7.32
CA ASN A 93 -17.78 -4.50 8.32
C ASN A 93 -17.74 -3.18 9.08
N PRO A 94 -18.24 -2.05 8.49
CA PRO A 94 -18.20 -0.74 9.12
C PRO A 94 -19.00 -0.73 10.42
N ALA A 95 -18.48 -0.06 11.45
CA ALA A 95 -19.12 0.11 12.72
C ALA A 95 -19.86 1.45 12.81
N LYS A 96 -20.97 1.48 13.51
CA LYS A 96 -21.69 2.72 13.83
C LYS A 96 -20.98 3.48 14.96
N PRO A 97 -21.10 4.82 15.02
CA PRO A 97 -20.65 5.59 16.17
C PRO A 97 -21.17 5.00 17.49
N GLY A 98 -20.28 4.81 18.46
CA GLY A 98 -20.64 4.23 19.77
C GLY A 98 -20.78 2.70 19.80
N GLU A 99 -20.76 2.02 18.67
CA GLU A 99 -20.79 0.55 18.61
C GLU A 99 -19.51 -0.04 19.24
N LEU A 100 -19.64 -1.12 20.01
CA LEU A 100 -18.49 -1.80 20.60
C LEU A 100 -17.99 -2.90 19.67
N ARG A 101 -16.69 -2.88 19.39
CA ARG A 101 -15.96 -3.95 18.70
C ARG A 101 -14.93 -4.55 19.62
N TRP A 102 -14.70 -5.87 19.52
CA TRP A 102 -13.86 -6.62 20.43
C TRP A 102 -12.62 -7.14 19.72
N TYR A 103 -11.47 -7.07 20.39
CA TYR A 103 -10.16 -7.39 19.82
C TYR A 103 -9.31 -8.23 20.76
N ILE A 104 -8.55 -9.15 20.19
CA ILE A 104 -7.45 -9.85 20.85
C ILE A 104 -6.14 -9.55 20.10
N ARG A 105 -5.00 -9.84 20.72
CA ARG A 105 -3.75 -10.00 20.00
C ARG A 105 -3.55 -11.48 19.72
N ASN A 106 -3.42 -11.84 18.43
CA ASN A 106 -3.16 -13.23 18.01
C ASN A 106 -1.71 -13.67 18.32
N ASP A 107 -1.39 -14.90 17.99
CA ASP A 107 -0.06 -15.50 18.23
C ASP A 107 1.08 -14.76 17.55
N ASN A 108 0.80 -14.00 16.50
CA ASN A 108 1.75 -13.14 15.77
C ASN A 108 1.88 -11.73 16.37
N GLY A 109 1.14 -11.42 17.44
CA GLY A 109 1.08 -10.10 18.05
C GLY A 109 0.21 -9.09 17.29
N GLU A 110 -0.49 -9.52 16.23
CA GLU A 110 -1.39 -8.69 15.44
C GLU A 110 -2.76 -8.56 16.13
N GLN A 111 -3.42 -7.43 15.91
CA GLN A 111 -4.76 -7.21 16.43
C GLN A 111 -5.80 -7.88 15.53
N GLU A 112 -6.63 -8.74 16.11
CA GLU A 112 -7.69 -9.49 15.45
C GLU A 112 -9.05 -9.14 16.05
N GLU A 113 -10.04 -8.80 15.22
CA GLU A 113 -11.40 -8.56 15.64
C GLU A 113 -12.11 -9.89 15.95
N VAL A 114 -12.83 -9.93 17.07
CA VAL A 114 -13.59 -11.10 17.52
C VAL A 114 -15.05 -10.72 17.82
N PRO A 115 -15.99 -11.66 17.68
CA PRO A 115 -17.42 -11.32 17.75
C PRO A 115 -17.92 -10.78 19.10
N ASN A 116 -17.22 -11.09 20.20
CA ASN A 116 -17.65 -10.71 21.54
C ASN A 116 -16.49 -10.70 22.55
N GLY A 117 -16.77 -10.22 23.77
CA GLY A 117 -15.81 -10.14 24.87
C GLY A 117 -15.63 -11.42 25.70
N GLN A 118 -16.06 -12.59 25.22
CA GLN A 118 -15.83 -13.85 25.92
C GLN A 118 -14.36 -14.26 25.86
N ASN A 119 -13.87 -14.87 26.94
CA ASN A 119 -12.50 -15.36 27.02
C ASN A 119 -12.18 -16.31 25.86
N ARG A 120 -10.94 -16.21 25.36
CA ARG A 120 -10.42 -17.03 24.26
C ARG A 120 -9.09 -17.61 24.62
N GLU A 121 -8.80 -18.77 24.06
CA GLU A 121 -7.51 -19.44 24.17
C GLU A 121 -6.57 -18.91 23.08
N LEU A 122 -5.34 -18.58 23.46
CA LEU A 122 -4.24 -18.22 22.58
C LEU A 122 -3.12 -19.24 22.74
N HIS A 123 -2.55 -19.68 21.65
CA HIS A 123 -1.45 -20.64 21.63
C HIS A 123 -0.14 -19.94 21.31
N ILE A 124 0.61 -19.51 22.33
CA ILE A 124 1.89 -18.80 22.16
C ILE A 124 3.03 -19.72 22.59
N ASN A 125 3.97 -20.00 21.67
CA ASN A 125 5.13 -20.85 21.92
C ASN A 125 4.78 -22.21 22.56
N GLY A 126 3.71 -22.84 22.07
CA GLY A 126 3.25 -24.15 22.56
C GLY A 126 2.55 -24.15 23.93
N LYS A 127 2.32 -22.98 24.51
CA LYS A 127 1.55 -22.79 25.75
C LYS A 127 0.20 -22.17 25.47
N VAL A 128 -0.81 -22.63 26.19
CA VAL A 128 -2.17 -22.10 26.12
C VAL A 128 -2.35 -20.99 27.16
N TYR A 129 -2.79 -19.81 26.70
CA TYR A 129 -3.14 -18.67 27.54
C TYR A 129 -4.61 -18.33 27.36
N VAL A 130 -5.32 -18.12 28.46
CA VAL A 130 -6.69 -17.59 28.40
C VAL A 130 -6.64 -16.08 28.43
N THR A 131 -7.13 -15.41 27.40
CA THR A 131 -7.18 -13.95 27.30
C THR A 131 -8.61 -13.45 27.21
N LYS A 132 -8.82 -12.25 27.78
CA LYS A 132 -10.10 -11.53 27.66
C LYS A 132 -9.98 -10.49 26.55
N PRO A 133 -10.84 -10.51 25.52
CA PRO A 133 -10.86 -9.48 24.48
C PRO A 133 -11.05 -8.08 25.07
N LYS A 134 -10.39 -7.09 24.47
CA LYS A 134 -10.57 -5.68 24.80
C LYS A 134 -11.56 -5.06 23.83
N SER A 135 -12.50 -4.26 24.33
CA SER A 135 -13.43 -3.53 23.49
C SER A 135 -12.86 -2.20 23.07
N LYS A 136 -13.22 -1.75 21.88
CA LYS A 136 -13.03 -0.39 21.38
C LYS A 136 -14.35 0.17 20.92
N THR A 137 -14.45 1.49 20.95
CA THR A 137 -15.52 2.27 20.33
C THR A 137 -14.98 3.62 19.89
N PHE A 138 -15.65 4.23 18.94
CA PHE A 138 -15.35 5.58 18.47
C PHE A 138 -16.64 6.41 18.49
N ILE A 139 -16.55 7.63 18.98
CA ILE A 139 -17.64 8.59 19.04
C ILE A 139 -17.16 9.86 18.37
N PRO A 140 -17.69 10.22 17.18
CA PRO A 140 -17.40 11.51 16.57
C PRO A 140 -17.95 12.64 17.44
N SER A 141 -17.23 13.74 17.54
CA SER A 141 -17.65 14.96 18.19
C SER A 141 -17.39 16.13 17.26
N LEU A 142 -18.43 16.82 16.85
CA LEU A 142 -18.35 17.96 15.94
C LEU A 142 -18.55 19.27 16.71
N VAL A 143 -18.08 20.39 16.14
CA VAL A 143 -18.32 21.72 16.70
C VAL A 143 -19.81 21.99 16.91
N THR A 144 -20.65 21.50 16.02
CA THR A 144 -22.12 21.62 16.08
C THR A 144 -22.75 20.87 17.25
N ASP A 145 -22.05 19.88 17.83
CA ASP A 145 -22.52 19.13 19.00
C ASP A 145 -22.31 19.91 20.31
N ASN A 146 -21.53 20.98 20.26
CA ASN A 146 -21.25 21.80 21.43
C ASN A 146 -22.13 23.05 21.46
N PRO A 147 -23.19 23.08 22.30
CA PRO A 147 -24.12 24.20 22.36
C PRO A 147 -23.47 25.50 22.81
N TYR A 148 -22.32 25.46 23.46
CA TYR A 148 -21.60 26.66 23.88
C TYR A 148 -20.78 27.30 22.75
N LEU A 149 -20.52 26.57 21.67
CA LEU A 149 -19.81 27.06 20.49
C LEU A 149 -20.79 27.45 19.36
N THR A 150 -21.96 26.83 19.36
CA THR A 150 -23.01 27.12 18.37
C THR A 150 -23.46 28.59 18.50
N GLY A 151 -23.40 29.36 17.42
CA GLY A 151 -23.78 30.77 17.38
C GLY A 151 -22.70 31.77 17.85
N THR A 152 -21.52 31.33 18.25
CA THR A 152 -20.40 32.21 18.64
C THR A 152 -19.58 32.75 17.46
N GLY A 153 -19.88 32.33 16.22
CA GLY A 153 -19.05 32.63 15.04
C GLY A 153 -17.82 31.69 14.89
N TYR A 154 -17.58 30.79 15.83
CA TYR A 154 -16.45 29.86 15.76
C TYR A 154 -16.56 28.92 14.55
N GLU A 155 -17.75 28.41 14.26
CA GLU A 155 -18.00 27.60 13.06
C GLU A 155 -17.68 28.38 11.77
N ALA A 156 -18.08 29.66 11.70
CA ALA A 156 -17.76 30.54 10.58
C ALA A 156 -16.25 30.76 10.45
N HIS A 157 -15.55 30.86 11.58
CA HIS A 157 -14.09 30.93 11.59
C HIS A 157 -13.47 29.65 11.02
N LEU A 158 -13.92 28.47 11.45
CA LEU A 158 -13.43 27.19 10.92
C LEU A 158 -13.69 27.06 9.41
N LEU A 159 -14.85 27.49 8.94
CA LEU A 159 -15.21 27.50 7.51
C LEU A 159 -14.34 28.46 6.68
N SER A 160 -13.76 29.48 7.29
CA SER A 160 -12.84 30.43 6.63
C SER A 160 -11.40 29.93 6.52
N LEU A 161 -11.05 28.85 7.19
CA LEU A 161 -9.71 28.26 7.10
C LEU A 161 -9.45 27.68 5.70
N GLU A 162 -8.18 27.66 5.31
CA GLU A 162 -7.78 27.02 4.07
C GLU A 162 -7.75 25.51 4.20
N GLU A 163 -7.95 24.81 3.07
CA GLU A 163 -7.74 23.36 3.04
C GLU A 163 -6.23 23.01 3.13
N PRO A 164 -5.85 21.93 3.83
CA PRO A 164 -6.68 20.89 4.44
C PRO A 164 -7.13 21.17 5.88
N LEU A 165 -6.63 22.23 6.49
CA LEU A 165 -6.88 22.55 7.90
C LEU A 165 -8.38 22.71 8.20
N ARG A 166 -9.13 23.33 7.29
CA ARG A 166 -10.58 23.47 7.41
C ARG A 166 -11.27 22.13 7.61
N SER A 167 -11.03 21.20 6.69
CA SER A 167 -11.65 19.87 6.73
C SER A 167 -11.21 19.07 7.96
N GLN A 168 -9.95 19.17 8.35
CA GLN A 168 -9.41 18.55 9.56
C GLN A 168 -10.13 19.07 10.81
N MET A 169 -10.26 20.40 10.95
CA MET A 169 -10.90 21.01 12.10
C MET A 169 -12.43 20.81 12.15
N LEU A 170 -13.04 20.50 10.99
CA LEU A 170 -14.45 20.12 10.89
C LEU A 170 -14.66 18.61 11.10
N GLY A 171 -13.64 17.84 11.50
CA GLY A 171 -13.75 16.43 11.84
C GLY A 171 -13.83 15.49 10.64
N SER A 172 -13.44 15.94 9.44
CA SER A 172 -13.45 15.11 8.25
C SER A 172 -12.17 14.25 8.16
N PHE A 173 -12.28 12.98 8.45
CA PHE A 173 -11.19 12.01 8.24
C PHE A 173 -10.87 11.74 6.76
N ARG A 174 -11.80 12.06 5.85
CA ARG A 174 -11.57 11.99 4.40
C ARG A 174 -10.61 13.07 3.91
N SER A 175 -10.71 14.27 4.46
CA SER A 175 -9.99 15.45 3.96
C SER A 175 -8.62 15.64 4.59
N GLY A 176 -8.35 15.04 5.76
CA GLY A 176 -7.02 14.99 6.37
C GLY A 176 -6.04 14.14 5.57
N ILE A 177 -6.55 13.27 4.67
CA ILE A 177 -5.77 12.57 3.67
C ILE A 177 -5.82 13.35 2.36
N LYS A 178 -5.44 14.64 2.36
CA LYS A 178 -5.05 15.24 1.09
C LYS A 178 -3.82 14.50 0.61
N ASP A 179 -3.92 14.04 -0.63
CA ASP A 179 -2.77 13.56 -1.36
C ASP A 179 -1.65 14.59 -1.20
N GLN A 180 -0.48 14.15 -0.77
CA GLN A 180 0.69 15.03 -0.72
C GLN A 180 0.89 15.61 -2.12
N ASP A 181 1.31 16.86 -2.26
CA ASP A 181 1.52 17.53 -3.55
C ASP A 181 2.35 16.67 -4.53
N ARG A 182 3.11 15.71 -4.01
CA ARG A 182 3.98 14.78 -4.75
C ARG A 182 3.65 13.31 -4.49
N GLN A 183 2.42 12.99 -4.15
CA GLN A 183 2.02 11.59 -4.01
C GLN A 183 2.10 10.88 -5.36
N MET A 184 2.69 9.68 -5.36
CA MET A 184 2.90 8.92 -6.60
C MET A 184 1.55 8.57 -7.25
N ILE A 185 0.58 8.10 -6.50
CA ILE A 185 -0.76 7.74 -6.98
C ILE A 185 -1.80 8.38 -6.06
N PRO A 186 -2.63 9.31 -6.57
CA PRO A 186 -3.71 9.91 -5.80
C PRO A 186 -4.66 8.88 -5.20
N SER A 187 -5.04 9.06 -3.94
CA SER A 187 -5.90 8.12 -3.23
C SER A 187 -7.26 7.95 -3.89
N GLU A 188 -7.87 9.05 -4.35
CA GLU A 188 -9.14 9.03 -5.07
C GLU A 188 -9.12 8.13 -6.32
N TRP A 189 -7.99 8.07 -7.04
CA TRP A 189 -7.88 7.24 -8.24
C TRP A 189 -7.86 5.75 -7.89
N VAL A 190 -7.17 5.40 -6.79
CA VAL A 190 -7.15 4.03 -6.28
C VAL A 190 -8.55 3.61 -5.82
N ASP A 191 -9.23 4.49 -5.07
CA ASP A 191 -10.57 4.23 -4.53
C ASP A 191 -11.57 4.00 -5.66
N LYS A 192 -11.59 4.87 -6.67
CA LYS A 192 -12.43 4.68 -7.88
C LYS A 192 -12.14 3.38 -8.62
N ALA A 193 -10.88 2.95 -8.69
CA ALA A 193 -10.53 1.68 -9.30
C ALA A 193 -11.02 0.48 -8.49
N MET A 194 -10.97 0.57 -7.15
CA MET A 194 -11.48 -0.47 -6.25
C MET A 194 -13.02 -0.51 -6.21
N GLU A 195 -13.68 0.64 -6.29
CA GLU A 195 -15.15 0.71 -6.38
C GLU A 195 -15.70 -0.01 -7.62
N ARG A 196 -15.03 0.15 -8.77
CA ARG A 196 -15.42 -0.51 -10.03
C ARG A 196 -15.18 -2.02 -10.04
N TRP A 197 -14.34 -2.52 -9.15
CA TRP A 197 -13.93 -3.91 -9.18
C TRP A 197 -15.05 -4.86 -8.75
N THR A 198 -15.29 -5.86 -9.56
CA THR A 198 -16.13 -7.02 -9.25
C THR A 198 -15.47 -8.29 -9.80
N PRO A 199 -15.68 -9.47 -9.18
CA PRO A 199 -15.16 -10.74 -9.72
C PRO A 199 -15.63 -11.03 -11.15
N ALA A 200 -16.86 -10.62 -11.49
CA ALA A 200 -17.45 -10.76 -12.80
C ALA A 200 -16.88 -9.77 -13.84
N GLY A 201 -16.11 -8.77 -13.42
CA GLY A 201 -15.52 -7.75 -14.29
C GLY A 201 -14.34 -8.23 -15.14
N ARG A 202 -13.91 -9.47 -14.94
CA ARG A 202 -12.84 -10.06 -15.75
C ARG A 202 -13.38 -10.51 -17.13
N HIS A 203 -13.13 -9.71 -18.15
CA HIS A 203 -13.59 -9.99 -19.51
C HIS A 203 -12.47 -10.41 -20.47
N GLU A 204 -11.20 -10.20 -20.10
CA GLU A 204 -10.04 -10.48 -20.95
C GLU A 204 -9.22 -11.67 -20.45
N PRO A 205 -8.50 -12.37 -21.34
CA PRO A 205 -7.47 -13.33 -20.97
C PRO A 205 -6.40 -12.66 -20.08
N MET A 206 -5.63 -13.45 -19.34
CA MET A 206 -4.52 -12.93 -18.57
C MET A 206 -3.49 -12.28 -19.50
N SER A 207 -3.17 -11.02 -19.28
CA SER A 207 -2.19 -10.27 -20.06
C SER A 207 -0.80 -10.38 -19.45
N ALA A 208 -0.71 -10.30 -18.12
CA ALA A 208 0.54 -10.41 -17.39
C ALA A 208 0.32 -10.81 -15.94
N LEU A 209 1.40 -11.26 -15.32
CA LEU A 209 1.53 -11.54 -13.92
C LEU A 209 2.72 -10.73 -13.40
N GLY A 210 2.51 -9.89 -12.39
CA GLY A 210 3.60 -9.22 -11.66
C GLY A 210 3.93 -10.01 -10.39
N ALA A 211 5.21 -10.24 -10.13
CA ALA A 211 5.66 -11.03 -8.98
C ALA A 211 6.73 -10.30 -8.19
N ASP A 212 6.43 -9.96 -6.94
CA ASP A 212 7.43 -9.51 -5.96
C ASP A 212 7.92 -10.71 -5.14
N VAL A 213 9.24 -10.88 -5.09
CA VAL A 213 9.89 -12.09 -4.58
C VAL A 213 10.33 -11.88 -3.14
N ALA A 214 9.82 -12.72 -2.22
CA ALA A 214 10.37 -12.82 -0.87
C ALA A 214 11.21 -14.08 -0.69
N ARG A 215 12.28 -14.00 0.11
CA ARG A 215 13.14 -15.14 0.45
C ARG A 215 13.29 -15.27 1.95
N GLY A 216 12.39 -16.06 2.54
CA GLY A 216 12.43 -16.26 4.00
C GLY A 216 11.98 -15.00 4.78
N GLY A 217 12.02 -15.07 6.10
CA GLY A 217 11.62 -13.96 6.96
C GLY A 217 10.10 -13.75 7.04
N SER A 218 9.70 -12.56 7.48
CA SER A 218 8.29 -12.18 7.70
C SER A 218 7.58 -11.65 6.45
N ASP A 219 8.33 -11.35 5.37
CA ASP A 219 7.76 -10.78 4.16
C ASP A 219 7.09 -11.88 3.30
N ASN A 220 6.01 -11.54 2.63
CA ASN A 220 5.29 -12.43 1.72
C ASN A 220 5.81 -12.27 0.28
N ALA A 221 5.89 -13.38 -0.45
CA ALA A 221 5.92 -13.31 -1.90
C ALA A 221 4.51 -13.03 -2.41
N VAL A 222 4.39 -12.08 -3.32
CA VAL A 222 3.11 -11.61 -3.83
C VAL A 222 3.04 -11.73 -5.34
N ILE A 223 1.90 -12.20 -5.84
CA ILE A 223 1.59 -12.25 -7.26
C ILE A 223 0.33 -11.44 -7.55
N ALA A 224 0.42 -10.50 -8.48
CA ALA A 224 -0.67 -9.72 -9.05
C ALA A 224 -0.96 -10.21 -10.48
N ARG A 225 -2.14 -10.77 -10.73
CA ARG A 225 -2.59 -11.25 -12.04
C ARG A 225 -3.39 -10.15 -12.73
N ARG A 226 -3.00 -9.76 -13.94
CA ARG A 226 -3.59 -8.68 -14.71
C ARG A 226 -4.27 -9.21 -15.99
N HIS A 227 -5.50 -8.76 -16.23
CA HIS A 227 -6.33 -9.06 -17.38
C HIS A 227 -6.76 -7.74 -18.05
N GLY A 228 -6.09 -7.31 -19.12
CA GLY A 228 -6.24 -5.95 -19.61
C GLY A 228 -5.86 -4.92 -18.53
N PHE A 229 -6.84 -4.17 -18.04
CA PHE A 229 -6.69 -3.24 -16.90
C PHE A 229 -7.54 -3.65 -15.68
N TRP A 230 -7.85 -4.92 -15.58
CA TRP A 230 -8.49 -5.52 -14.42
C TRP A 230 -7.50 -6.44 -13.69
N TRP A 231 -7.36 -6.29 -12.38
CA TRP A 231 -6.50 -7.13 -11.54
C TRP A 231 -7.33 -8.08 -10.69
N ASP A 232 -6.90 -9.33 -10.62
CA ASP A 232 -7.49 -10.34 -9.75
C ASP A 232 -7.04 -10.14 -8.29
N ASP A 233 -7.67 -10.86 -7.36
CA ASP A 233 -7.22 -10.89 -5.96
C ASP A 233 -5.73 -11.23 -5.86
N MET A 234 -5.05 -10.59 -4.91
CA MET A 234 -3.61 -10.79 -4.70
C MET A 234 -3.34 -12.18 -4.17
N LEU A 235 -2.45 -12.92 -4.82
CA LEU A 235 -1.96 -14.18 -4.31
C LEU A 235 -0.74 -13.93 -3.42
N ARG A 236 -0.80 -14.45 -2.18
CA ARG A 236 0.24 -14.28 -1.17
C ARG A 236 0.73 -15.63 -0.68
N LYS A 237 2.05 -15.82 -0.61
CA LYS A 237 2.65 -16.96 0.07
C LYS A 237 3.72 -16.45 1.06
N PRO A 238 3.72 -16.91 2.31
CA PRO A 238 4.80 -16.58 3.25
C PRO A 238 6.18 -16.92 2.65
N GLY A 239 7.15 -16.00 2.81
CA GLY A 239 8.49 -16.16 2.27
C GLY A 239 9.17 -17.48 2.66
N ALA A 240 8.87 -17.99 3.85
CA ALA A 240 9.34 -19.32 4.29
C ALA A 240 8.83 -20.48 3.41
N LYS A 241 7.66 -20.36 2.78
CA LYS A 241 7.09 -21.37 1.87
C LYS A 241 7.65 -21.29 0.45
N VAL A 242 8.24 -20.15 0.08
CA VAL A 242 8.88 -19.91 -1.23
C VAL A 242 10.36 -19.55 -1.06
N SER A 243 11.01 -20.23 -0.14
CA SER A 243 12.38 -19.96 0.36
C SER A 243 13.49 -20.08 -0.68
N ASP A 244 13.22 -20.70 -1.82
CA ASP A 244 14.18 -20.92 -2.91
C ASP A 244 13.59 -20.57 -4.28
N GLY A 245 14.48 -20.38 -5.27
CA GLY A 245 14.08 -19.99 -6.62
C GLY A 245 13.15 -20.98 -7.32
N GLY A 246 13.29 -22.29 -7.05
CA GLY A 246 12.44 -23.34 -7.64
C GLY A 246 10.99 -23.22 -7.16
N LYS A 247 10.80 -23.05 -5.84
CA LYS A 247 9.46 -22.87 -5.25
C LYS A 247 8.79 -21.59 -5.71
N MET A 248 9.57 -20.51 -5.85
CA MET A 248 9.04 -19.24 -6.37
C MET A 248 8.67 -19.36 -7.86
N ALA A 249 9.52 -20.01 -8.68
CA ALA A 249 9.20 -20.29 -10.08
C ALA A 249 7.91 -21.14 -10.19
N THR A 250 7.78 -22.19 -9.38
CA THR A 250 6.56 -23.00 -9.30
C THR A 250 5.35 -22.16 -8.94
N PHE A 251 5.46 -21.25 -7.97
CA PHE A 251 4.37 -20.35 -7.60
C PHE A 251 3.93 -19.46 -8.76
N CYS A 252 4.88 -18.92 -9.55
CA CYS A 252 4.58 -18.18 -10.75
C CYS A 252 3.89 -19.04 -11.82
N LEU A 253 4.38 -20.27 -12.04
CA LEU A 253 3.82 -21.19 -13.04
C LEU A 253 2.41 -21.69 -12.70
N GLU A 254 2.12 -21.90 -11.42
CA GLU A 254 0.76 -22.21 -10.94
C GLU A 254 -0.23 -21.07 -11.17
N ALA A 255 0.25 -19.82 -11.09
CA ALA A 255 -0.57 -18.62 -11.18
C ALA A 255 -0.75 -18.09 -12.61
N VAL A 256 0.24 -18.30 -13.50
CA VAL A 256 0.19 -17.78 -14.88
C VAL A 256 -0.78 -18.60 -15.74
N LYS A 257 -1.54 -17.92 -16.61
CA LYS A 257 -2.46 -18.53 -17.58
C LYS A 257 -2.34 -17.81 -18.91
N ASP A 258 -2.98 -18.38 -19.94
CA ASP A 258 -3.18 -17.75 -21.25
C ASP A 258 -1.87 -17.33 -21.96
N SER A 259 -0.74 -17.99 -21.63
CA SER A 259 0.60 -17.61 -22.11
C SER A 259 0.99 -16.15 -21.78
N ALA A 260 0.48 -15.63 -20.68
CA ALA A 260 0.74 -14.27 -20.21
C ALA A 260 2.20 -14.07 -19.83
N PHE A 261 2.67 -12.83 -19.86
CA PHE A 261 4.01 -12.48 -19.40
C PHE A 261 4.14 -12.61 -17.89
N ILE A 262 5.24 -13.19 -17.43
CA ILE A 262 5.67 -13.14 -16.03
C ILE A 262 6.62 -11.95 -15.88
N CYS A 263 6.21 -10.91 -15.18
CA CYS A 263 7.02 -9.73 -14.84
C CYS A 263 7.55 -9.91 -13.42
N LEU A 264 8.82 -10.29 -13.28
CA LEU A 264 9.43 -10.68 -12.03
C LEU A 264 10.53 -9.71 -11.61
N ASP A 265 10.62 -9.35 -10.32
CA ASP A 265 11.82 -8.69 -9.81
C ASP A 265 13.03 -9.62 -10.00
N ALA A 266 13.98 -9.20 -10.86
CA ALA A 266 15.14 -10.01 -11.25
C ALA A 266 16.41 -9.66 -10.43
N VAL A 267 16.27 -8.91 -9.32
CA VAL A 267 17.42 -8.48 -8.50
C VAL A 267 17.62 -9.42 -7.32
N ALA A 268 18.88 -9.71 -7.00
CA ALA A 268 19.29 -10.47 -5.81
C ALA A 268 18.51 -11.79 -5.65
N VAL A 269 17.51 -11.81 -4.79
CA VAL A 269 16.67 -13.00 -4.51
C VAL A 269 15.88 -13.45 -5.73
N GLY A 270 15.46 -12.54 -6.57
CA GLY A 270 14.67 -12.81 -7.77
C GLY A 270 15.48 -13.33 -8.96
N SER A 271 16.82 -13.28 -8.93
CA SER A 271 17.67 -13.80 -10.02
C SER A 271 17.51 -15.32 -10.19
N SER A 272 17.42 -16.08 -9.12
CA SER A 272 17.29 -17.54 -9.18
C SER A 272 15.96 -18.00 -9.81
N PRO A 273 14.76 -17.55 -9.38
CA PRO A 273 13.52 -17.91 -10.08
C PRO A 273 13.47 -17.36 -11.50
N TYR A 274 14.08 -16.21 -11.77
CA TYR A 274 14.19 -15.65 -13.12
C TYR A 274 14.94 -16.59 -14.06
N ASP A 275 16.13 -17.07 -13.66
CA ASP A 275 16.94 -17.99 -14.49
C ASP A 275 16.24 -19.33 -14.74
N ILE A 276 15.52 -19.85 -13.75
CA ILE A 276 14.73 -21.08 -13.88
C ILE A 276 13.60 -20.90 -14.90
N LEU A 277 12.78 -19.86 -14.74
CA LEU A 277 11.66 -19.55 -15.65
C LEU A 277 12.13 -19.29 -17.08
N LYS A 278 13.28 -18.62 -17.24
CA LYS A 278 13.92 -18.38 -18.50
C LYS A 278 14.36 -19.67 -19.18
N GLY A 279 14.97 -20.59 -18.43
CA GLY A 279 15.35 -21.92 -18.93
C GLY A 279 14.15 -22.76 -19.38
N MET A 280 12.95 -22.51 -18.87
CA MET A 280 11.70 -23.14 -19.28
C MET A 280 11.05 -22.51 -20.53
N GLY A 281 11.57 -21.36 -21.02
CA GLY A 281 11.07 -20.70 -22.22
C GLY A 281 9.71 -20.03 -22.08
N VAL A 282 9.26 -19.71 -20.85
CA VAL A 282 8.01 -18.97 -20.64
C VAL A 282 8.18 -17.50 -21.00
N PRO A 283 7.12 -16.78 -21.41
CA PRO A 283 7.17 -15.33 -21.60
C PRO A 283 7.56 -14.63 -20.31
N LEU A 284 8.74 -13.98 -20.26
CA LEU A 284 9.33 -13.48 -19.04
C LEU A 284 9.95 -12.09 -19.22
N ILE A 285 9.67 -11.20 -18.29
CA ILE A 285 10.28 -9.86 -18.22
C ILE A 285 10.95 -9.71 -16.85
N GLY A 286 12.27 -9.52 -16.85
CA GLY A 286 13.01 -9.18 -15.64
C GLY A 286 12.89 -7.69 -15.34
N VAL A 287 12.30 -7.35 -14.21
CA VAL A 287 12.20 -5.99 -13.71
C VAL A 287 13.36 -5.74 -12.76
N VAL A 288 14.29 -4.87 -13.17
CA VAL A 288 15.43 -4.43 -12.35
C VAL A 288 15.13 -3.01 -11.88
N GLY A 289 14.61 -2.88 -10.68
CA GLY A 289 14.10 -1.59 -10.17
C GLY A 289 15.09 -0.44 -10.22
N SER A 290 16.40 -0.70 -10.04
CA SER A 290 17.48 0.30 -10.11
C SER A 290 17.91 0.67 -11.53
N ARG A 291 17.47 -0.04 -12.56
CA ARG A 291 17.88 0.20 -13.97
C ARG A 291 17.45 1.60 -14.42
N GLN A 292 18.38 2.34 -15.01
CA GLN A 292 18.16 3.73 -15.46
C GLN A 292 18.16 3.89 -16.98
N LYS A 293 18.76 2.96 -17.72
CA LYS A 293 18.91 3.05 -19.19
C LYS A 293 17.80 2.27 -19.91
N GLY A 294 17.49 2.69 -21.13
CA GLY A 294 16.55 2.00 -22.01
C GLY A 294 15.10 2.04 -21.51
N LEU A 295 14.73 3.06 -20.73
CA LEU A 295 13.35 3.24 -20.29
C LEU A 295 12.58 4.03 -21.36
N MET A 296 11.45 3.47 -21.77
CA MET A 296 10.54 4.14 -22.71
C MET A 296 9.99 5.42 -22.07
N ARG A 297 9.95 6.50 -22.85
CA ARG A 297 9.36 7.75 -22.38
C ARG A 297 7.85 7.64 -22.31
N ILE A 298 7.28 7.91 -21.15
CA ILE A 298 5.84 7.81 -20.84
C ILE A 298 5.25 9.13 -20.35
N ASP A 299 6.08 10.18 -20.27
CA ASP A 299 5.64 11.51 -19.88
C ASP A 299 6.30 12.57 -20.79
N THR A 300 5.60 13.68 -21.02
CA THR A 300 6.08 14.76 -21.91
C THR A 300 7.05 15.70 -21.21
N ASN A 301 6.97 15.82 -19.89
CA ASN A 301 7.73 16.81 -19.11
C ASN A 301 9.11 16.27 -18.71
N PHE A 302 9.13 15.09 -18.05
CA PHE A 302 10.35 14.54 -17.50
C PHE A 302 10.54 13.05 -17.84
N GLU A 303 11.78 12.60 -17.83
CA GLU A 303 12.12 11.18 -17.88
C GLU A 303 11.98 10.54 -16.50
N MET A 304 11.95 9.20 -16.48
CA MET A 304 11.95 8.43 -15.23
C MET A 304 13.37 8.20 -14.75
N PHE A 305 13.60 8.34 -13.45
CA PHE A 305 14.93 8.14 -12.86
C PHE A 305 15.40 6.69 -12.97
N ASN A 306 14.49 5.74 -12.76
CA ASN A 306 14.77 4.30 -12.82
C ASN A 306 13.52 3.48 -13.17
N MET A 307 13.70 2.17 -13.37
CA MET A 307 12.65 1.24 -13.74
C MET A 307 11.52 1.15 -12.69
N ARG A 308 11.84 1.24 -11.39
CA ARG A 308 10.83 1.26 -10.35
C ARG A 308 9.92 2.49 -10.49
N THR A 309 10.51 3.67 -10.66
CA THR A 309 9.74 4.89 -10.94
C THR A 309 8.89 4.74 -12.22
N TRP A 310 9.46 4.10 -13.24
CA TRP A 310 8.79 3.92 -14.53
C TRP A 310 7.53 3.07 -14.41
N VAL A 311 7.57 1.88 -13.78
CA VAL A 311 6.38 1.01 -13.61
C VAL A 311 5.31 1.66 -12.74
N TYR A 312 5.69 2.40 -11.69
CA TYR A 312 4.74 3.15 -10.88
C TYR A 312 4.14 4.34 -11.62
N TRP A 313 4.91 5.00 -12.47
CA TRP A 313 4.39 6.08 -13.31
C TRP A 313 3.43 5.56 -14.37
N LEU A 314 3.67 4.36 -14.93
CA LEU A 314 2.70 3.65 -15.76
C LEU A 314 1.41 3.41 -15.00
N LEU A 315 1.49 2.86 -13.80
CA LEU A 315 0.32 2.62 -12.97
C LEU A 315 -0.43 3.91 -12.65
N ARG A 316 0.28 4.99 -12.34
CA ARG A 316 -0.30 6.33 -12.18
C ARG A 316 -1.08 6.75 -13.44
N LYS A 317 -0.51 6.56 -14.63
CA LYS A 317 -1.18 6.90 -15.90
C LYS A 317 -2.41 6.03 -16.17
N VAL A 318 -2.33 4.74 -15.85
CA VAL A 318 -3.49 3.82 -15.99
C VAL A 318 -4.61 4.20 -15.05
N LEU A 319 -4.29 4.59 -13.81
CA LEU A 319 -5.28 4.96 -12.80
C LEU A 319 -5.86 6.35 -12.98
N ASP A 320 -5.21 7.23 -13.76
CA ASP A 320 -5.67 8.61 -14.01
C ASP A 320 -7.01 8.62 -14.77
N PRO A 321 -8.10 9.10 -14.16
CA PRO A 321 -9.41 9.15 -14.81
C PRO A 321 -9.42 9.96 -16.10
N ALA A 322 -8.52 10.93 -16.26
CA ALA A 322 -8.42 11.77 -17.45
C ALA A 322 -7.99 10.99 -18.70
N ASN A 323 -7.42 9.79 -18.54
CA ASN A 323 -7.00 8.95 -19.67
C ASN A 323 -8.13 8.05 -20.22
N GLY A 324 -9.33 8.07 -19.63
CA GLY A 324 -10.48 7.30 -20.08
C GLY A 324 -10.37 5.78 -19.89
N ILE A 325 -9.30 5.29 -19.25
CA ILE A 325 -9.12 3.90 -18.87
C ILE A 325 -9.90 3.70 -17.58
N ASN A 326 -10.77 2.72 -17.52
CA ASN A 326 -11.52 2.39 -16.31
C ASN A 326 -10.88 1.17 -15.60
N PRO A 327 -9.71 1.31 -14.97
CA PRO A 327 -9.03 0.20 -14.34
C PRO A 327 -9.83 -0.30 -13.14
N CYS A 328 -9.70 -1.62 -12.85
CA CYS A 328 -10.35 -2.26 -11.73
C CYS A 328 -9.29 -2.93 -10.84
N LEU A 329 -9.14 -2.47 -9.61
CA LEU A 329 -8.26 -3.04 -8.60
C LEU A 329 -9.08 -3.80 -7.56
N PRO A 330 -8.63 -4.96 -7.05
CA PRO A 330 -9.35 -5.68 -6.00
C PRO A 330 -9.49 -4.83 -4.73
N LYS A 331 -10.59 -5.00 -4.02
CA LYS A 331 -10.91 -4.29 -2.78
C LYS A 331 -10.05 -4.79 -1.62
N ASP A 332 -8.76 -4.53 -1.71
CA ASP A 332 -7.73 -4.96 -0.76
C ASP A 332 -7.13 -3.75 -0.03
N LYS A 333 -7.35 -3.68 1.28
CA LYS A 333 -6.89 -2.56 2.12
C LYS A 333 -5.38 -2.44 2.16
N ARG A 334 -4.68 -3.59 2.22
CA ARG A 334 -3.23 -3.61 2.28
C ARG A 334 -2.64 -3.08 0.97
N LEU A 335 -3.19 -3.51 -0.17
CA LEU A 335 -2.85 -2.96 -1.48
C LEU A 335 -3.11 -1.45 -1.55
N ARG A 336 -4.30 -1.01 -1.09
CA ARG A 336 -4.64 0.44 -1.06
C ARG A 336 -3.61 1.25 -0.28
N ARG A 337 -3.30 0.84 0.96
CA ARG A 337 -2.30 1.52 1.81
C ARG A 337 -0.95 1.65 1.13
N GLN A 338 -0.52 0.62 0.44
CA GLN A 338 0.77 0.59 -0.26
C GLN A 338 0.78 1.49 -1.50
N LEU A 339 -0.30 1.49 -2.29
CA LEU A 339 -0.40 2.30 -3.50
C LEU A 339 -0.38 3.80 -3.21
N VAL A 340 -1.05 4.22 -2.13
CA VAL A 340 -1.16 5.64 -1.76
C VAL A 340 0.02 6.13 -0.91
N ALA A 341 0.86 5.23 -0.41
CA ALA A 341 1.94 5.60 0.50
C ALA A 341 3.13 6.28 -0.19
N ALA A 342 3.40 5.95 -1.43
CA ALA A 342 4.63 6.38 -2.10
C ALA A 342 4.54 7.81 -2.63
N THR A 343 5.65 8.54 -2.53
CA THR A 343 5.82 9.88 -3.08
C THR A 343 6.86 9.89 -4.20
N TYR A 344 6.95 10.99 -4.93
CA TYR A 344 7.98 11.21 -5.93
C TYR A 344 8.57 12.62 -5.80
N ASP A 345 9.76 12.81 -6.37
CA ASP A 345 10.41 14.10 -6.49
C ASP A 345 10.98 14.28 -7.91
N VAL A 346 11.44 15.48 -8.22
CA VAL A 346 12.17 15.77 -9.46
C VAL A 346 13.65 15.94 -9.14
N GLN A 347 14.46 14.99 -9.60
CA GLN A 347 15.90 14.96 -9.37
C GLN A 347 16.63 15.02 -10.70
N GLY A 348 17.45 16.07 -10.92
CA GLY A 348 18.21 16.23 -12.16
C GLY A 348 17.34 16.24 -13.43
N GLY A 349 16.13 16.81 -13.38
CA GLY A 349 15.19 16.82 -14.51
C GLY A 349 14.52 15.48 -14.79
N LYS A 350 14.48 14.56 -13.81
CA LYS A 350 13.79 13.27 -13.91
C LYS A 350 12.86 13.08 -12.73
N TYR A 351 11.72 12.41 -12.95
CA TYR A 351 10.88 11.93 -11.86
C TYR A 351 11.58 10.79 -11.14
N ALA A 352 11.71 10.90 -9.84
CA ALA A 352 12.29 9.90 -8.96
C ALA A 352 11.29 9.50 -7.87
N MET A 353 10.89 8.25 -7.85
CA MET A 353 10.06 7.72 -6.77
C MET A 353 10.89 7.57 -5.50
N GLU A 354 10.26 7.80 -4.37
CA GLU A 354 10.80 7.55 -3.04
C GLU A 354 11.41 6.14 -2.93
N PRO A 355 12.57 5.99 -2.25
CA PRO A 355 13.18 4.68 -2.04
C PRO A 355 12.26 3.70 -1.29
N LYS A 356 12.26 2.39 -1.69
CA LYS A 356 11.44 1.33 -1.06
C LYS A 356 11.65 1.27 0.46
N VAL A 357 12.87 1.53 0.93
CA VAL A 357 13.21 1.53 2.37
C VAL A 357 12.44 2.61 3.14
N SER A 358 12.28 3.80 2.57
CA SER A 358 11.53 4.90 3.18
C SER A 358 10.04 4.60 3.24
N VAL A 359 9.47 4.08 2.13
CA VAL A 359 8.07 3.62 2.09
C VAL A 359 7.83 2.52 3.13
N ARG A 360 8.73 1.52 3.20
CA ARG A 360 8.66 0.42 4.18
C ARG A 360 8.69 0.93 5.62
N LYS A 361 9.58 1.90 5.92
CA LYS A 361 9.67 2.50 7.26
C LYS A 361 8.37 3.17 7.67
N ARG A 362 7.72 3.88 6.74
CA ARG A 362 6.46 4.59 6.97
C ARG A 362 5.26 3.64 7.08
N LEU A 363 5.21 2.59 6.27
CA LEU A 363 4.13 1.60 6.30
C LEU A 363 4.26 0.61 7.47
N GLY A 364 5.48 0.39 8.00
CA GLY A 364 5.78 -0.69 8.95
C GLY A 364 5.99 -2.07 8.30
N PHE A 365 5.74 -2.20 6.98
CA PHE A 365 5.91 -3.42 6.20
C PHE A 365 6.28 -3.10 4.75
N SER A 366 6.71 -4.11 3.98
CA SER A 366 7.13 -3.94 2.60
C SER A 366 5.93 -3.70 1.66
N PRO A 367 6.03 -2.81 0.64
CA PRO A 367 4.96 -2.53 -0.33
C PRO A 367 4.88 -3.58 -1.45
N ASP A 368 4.89 -4.87 -1.11
CA ASP A 368 5.06 -5.98 -2.05
C ASP A 368 3.86 -6.14 -3.00
N GLU A 369 2.62 -5.85 -2.53
CA GLU A 369 1.41 -5.89 -3.35
C GLU A 369 1.41 -4.77 -4.40
N ALA A 370 1.79 -3.56 -4.01
CA ALA A 370 1.88 -2.43 -4.93
C ALA A 370 3.00 -2.61 -5.95
N ASP A 371 4.15 -3.14 -5.52
CA ASP A 371 5.27 -3.46 -6.41
C ASP A 371 4.84 -4.55 -7.42
N ALA A 372 4.12 -5.60 -7.01
CA ALA A 372 3.62 -6.65 -7.90
C ALA A 372 2.60 -6.09 -8.93
N VAL A 373 1.65 -5.26 -8.49
CA VAL A 373 0.69 -4.59 -9.40
C VAL A 373 1.42 -3.72 -10.41
N ALA A 374 2.34 -2.87 -9.98
CA ALA A 374 3.11 -2.00 -10.86
C ALA A 374 3.97 -2.80 -11.85
N MET A 375 4.66 -3.85 -11.41
CA MET A 375 5.48 -4.70 -12.27
C MET A 375 4.66 -5.42 -13.36
N SER A 376 3.40 -5.77 -13.11
CA SER A 376 2.54 -6.40 -14.12
C SER A 376 2.31 -5.53 -15.36
N LEU A 377 2.57 -4.23 -15.26
CA LEU A 377 2.48 -3.29 -16.37
C LEU A 377 3.76 -3.22 -17.23
N ALA A 378 4.85 -3.85 -16.79
CA ALA A 378 6.11 -3.86 -17.57
C ALA A 378 5.97 -4.56 -18.93
N SER A 379 4.91 -5.35 -19.15
CA SER A 379 4.59 -6.01 -20.42
C SER A 379 3.77 -5.16 -21.38
N LEU A 380 3.33 -3.95 -20.99
CA LEU A 380 2.53 -3.10 -21.87
C LEU A 380 3.32 -2.69 -23.10
N SER A 381 2.70 -2.85 -24.27
CA SER A 381 3.21 -2.31 -25.50
C SER A 381 2.98 -0.79 -25.57
N ARG A 382 3.65 -0.15 -26.54
CA ARG A 382 3.54 1.29 -26.71
C ARG A 382 2.12 1.72 -27.11
N GLU A 383 1.44 0.91 -27.89
CA GLU A 383 0.08 1.14 -28.36
C GLU A 383 -0.95 1.02 -27.22
N GLU A 384 -0.64 0.24 -26.21
CA GLU A 384 -1.49 0.05 -25.02
C GLU A 384 -1.28 1.15 -23.96
N LEU A 385 -0.29 2.05 -24.16
CA LEU A 385 0.01 3.09 -23.19
C LEU A 385 -1.05 4.19 -23.18
N PRO A 386 -1.52 4.63 -22.01
CA PRO A 386 -2.42 5.75 -21.87
C PRO A 386 -1.84 7.03 -22.50
N GLY A 387 -2.59 7.63 -23.43
CA GLY A 387 -2.16 8.85 -24.12
C GLY A 387 -1.04 8.66 -25.15
N ALA A 388 -0.84 7.45 -25.65
CA ALA A 388 0.15 7.12 -26.69
C ALA A 388 0.09 8.05 -27.90
N ASP A 389 -1.10 8.44 -28.34
CA ASP A 389 -1.29 9.33 -29.49
C ASP A 389 -0.64 10.71 -29.28
N LYS A 390 -0.68 11.26 -28.07
CA LYS A 390 -0.04 12.52 -27.72
C LYS A 390 1.49 12.39 -27.64
N LEU A 391 1.98 11.21 -27.23
CA LEU A 391 3.40 10.91 -27.15
C LEU A 391 4.01 10.61 -28.53
N LEU A 392 3.23 10.00 -29.41
CA LEU A 392 3.62 9.66 -30.79
C LEU A 392 3.82 10.90 -31.66
N SER A 393 3.05 11.96 -31.44
CA SER A 393 3.13 13.21 -32.20
C SER A 393 4.35 14.06 -31.88
N SER A 394 5.03 13.83 -30.76
CA SER A 394 6.04 14.75 -30.24
C SER A 394 7.50 14.42 -30.59
N ARG A 395 7.88 13.20 -30.96
CA ARG A 395 9.21 12.83 -31.52
C ARG A 395 9.29 11.37 -31.99
N LYS A 396 10.08 11.10 -33.06
CA LYS A 396 10.55 9.74 -33.40
C LYS A 396 11.42 9.23 -32.24
N ILE A 397 10.94 8.22 -31.52
CA ILE A 397 11.71 7.59 -30.43
C ILE A 397 12.46 6.42 -31.07
N ASP A 398 13.76 6.41 -30.84
CA ASP A 398 14.65 5.33 -31.28
C ASP A 398 14.35 4.04 -30.47
N MET A 399 13.72 3.09 -31.15
CA MET A 399 13.38 1.78 -30.57
C MET A 399 14.56 0.81 -30.56
N SER A 400 15.71 1.18 -31.15
CA SER A 400 16.91 0.33 -31.19
C SER A 400 17.47 0.06 -29.79
N ALA A 401 17.34 1.03 -28.88
CA ALA A 401 17.75 0.86 -27.47
C ALA A 401 17.00 -0.25 -26.72
N PHE A 402 15.79 -0.61 -27.16
CA PHE A 402 15.03 -1.73 -26.58
C PHE A 402 15.49 -3.08 -27.12
N SER A 403 15.84 -3.13 -28.40
CA SER A 403 16.38 -4.34 -29.04
C SER A 403 17.82 -4.63 -28.58
N GLU A 404 18.66 -3.60 -28.38
CA GLU A 404 20.04 -3.75 -27.90
C GLU A 404 20.09 -4.25 -26.45
N VAL A 405 19.22 -3.79 -25.56
CA VAL A 405 19.20 -4.22 -24.17
C VAL A 405 18.68 -5.65 -24.02
N ALA A 406 17.76 -6.08 -24.92
CA ALA A 406 17.35 -7.46 -25.04
C ALA A 406 18.46 -8.33 -25.69
N ALA A 407 19.22 -7.78 -26.62
CA ALA A 407 20.30 -8.45 -27.34
C ALA A 407 21.61 -8.53 -26.53
N GLU A 408 22.00 -7.50 -25.79
CA GLU A 408 23.20 -7.49 -24.94
C GLU A 408 23.15 -8.56 -23.82
N HIS A 409 21.92 -8.90 -23.35
CA HIS A 409 21.78 -9.96 -22.34
C HIS A 409 21.43 -11.32 -22.91
N GLN A 410 21.02 -11.46 -24.19
CA GLN A 410 20.71 -12.74 -24.84
C GLN A 410 20.60 -12.70 -26.37
N PRO A 411 21.69 -12.91 -27.12
CA PRO A 411 21.56 -13.18 -28.55
C PRO A 411 20.86 -14.53 -28.76
N GLY A 412 19.63 -14.55 -29.24
CA GLY A 412 18.92 -15.74 -29.68
C GLY A 412 17.57 -16.04 -28.99
N PHE A 413 17.32 -15.58 -27.79
CA PHE A 413 16.10 -15.93 -27.05
C PHE A 413 14.83 -15.33 -27.66
N PHE A 414 14.86 -14.04 -28.02
CA PHE A 414 13.72 -13.37 -28.63
C PHE A 414 13.40 -13.87 -30.04
N ALA A 415 14.40 -14.33 -30.78
CA ALA A 415 14.19 -14.91 -32.10
C ALA A 415 13.43 -16.25 -32.05
N THR A 416 13.66 -17.04 -30.99
CA THR A 416 13.01 -18.35 -30.80
C THR A 416 11.57 -18.18 -30.28
N THR A 417 11.35 -17.23 -29.36
CA THR A 417 10.02 -16.95 -28.79
C THR A 417 9.10 -16.29 -29.82
N ALA A 418 9.63 -15.38 -30.66
CA ALA A 418 8.88 -14.79 -31.76
C ALA A 418 8.44 -15.81 -32.84
N ARG A 419 9.23 -16.87 -33.06
CA ARG A 419 8.85 -17.96 -33.98
C ARG A 419 7.74 -18.85 -33.39
N GLN A 420 7.72 -19.09 -32.10
CA GLN A 420 6.65 -19.86 -31.46
C GLN A 420 5.35 -19.04 -31.31
N ALA A 421 5.45 -17.73 -31.08
CA ALA A 421 4.31 -16.83 -31.01
C ALA A 421 3.69 -16.47 -32.37
N SER A 422 4.45 -16.61 -33.50
CA SER A 422 3.91 -16.35 -34.84
C SER A 422 2.87 -17.37 -35.34
N GLY A 423 2.62 -18.44 -34.58
CA GLY A 423 1.51 -19.37 -34.80
C GLY A 423 0.15 -18.88 -34.25
N VAL A 424 0.14 -17.83 -33.44
CA VAL A 424 -1.09 -17.23 -32.89
C VAL A 424 -1.20 -15.80 -33.43
N GLY A 425 -1.95 -15.65 -34.45
CA GLY A 425 -2.18 -14.51 -35.32
C GLY A 425 -1.76 -13.10 -34.89
N ASN A 426 -1.06 -12.47 -35.81
CA ASN A 426 -0.91 -11.02 -36.10
C ASN A 426 -0.74 -9.95 -34.99
N LYS A 427 -0.67 -10.25 -33.72
CA LYS A 427 -0.50 -9.25 -32.65
C LYS A 427 0.96 -8.82 -32.37
N PHE A 428 1.96 -9.44 -33.00
CA PHE A 428 3.37 -9.22 -32.72
C PHE A 428 4.21 -8.76 -33.92
N ARG A 429 3.58 -8.06 -34.88
CA ARG A 429 4.27 -7.61 -36.12
C ARG A 429 5.37 -6.56 -35.92
N TRP A 430 5.43 -5.96 -34.76
CA TRP A 430 6.37 -4.89 -34.41
C TRP A 430 7.75 -5.37 -33.92
N MET A 431 7.93 -6.69 -33.70
CA MET A 431 9.23 -7.26 -33.35
C MET A 431 10.15 -7.50 -34.57
N ARG A 432 9.73 -7.08 -35.77
CA ARG A 432 10.55 -7.12 -36.99
C ARG A 432 10.73 -5.72 -37.52
N GLY A 433 11.77 -5.04 -37.03
CA GLY A 433 12.22 -3.78 -37.58
C GLY A 433 13.41 -3.28 -36.80
#